data_8c54ceefe9ce36ffe4b036041a74f9fd
#
_entry.id   8c54ceefe9ce36ffe4b036041a74f9fd
#
_cell.length_a   1.000
_cell.length_b   1.000
_cell.length_c   1.000
_cell.angle_alpha   90.00
_cell.angle_beta   90.00
_cell.angle_gamma   90.00
#
_symmetry.space_group_name_H-M   'P 1'
#
loop_
_entity.id
_entity.type
_entity.pdbx_description
1 polymer ?
#
loop_
_entity_poly.entity_id
_entity_poly.type
_entity_poly.pdbx_seq_one_letter_code
_entity_poly.pdbx_strand_id
1 'polypeptide(L)'
;PVLINFTGSDWCIWCKRLDKEVFSTKEFNSYAKKNLVLLKIDTPKNIKQSDELKKANRALIEQFKIQGFPTIVLVNFDKKEIARTGYQEGGSVKYIEHLKGLIKK
;
A
#
# COMPACT_ATOMS: atom_id res chain seq x y z
N PRO A 1 5.46 -0.05 -12.25
CA PRO A 1 4.15 0.20 -11.64
C PRO A 1 4.25 0.91 -10.30
N VAL A 2 3.14 1.54 -9.90
CA VAL A 2 3.03 2.20 -8.61
C VAL A 2 2.26 1.29 -7.66
N LEU A 3 2.81 1.10 -6.47
CA LEU A 3 2.12 0.43 -5.38
C LEU A 3 1.60 1.50 -4.42
N ILE A 4 0.28 1.58 -4.29
CA ILE A 4 -0.36 2.53 -3.38
C ILE A 4 -0.80 1.78 -2.13
N ASN A 5 -0.24 2.15 -0.99
CA ASN A 5 -0.56 1.54 0.30
C ASN A 5 -1.55 2.44 1.04
N PHE A 6 -2.82 2.06 1.05
CA PHE A 6 -3.85 2.75 1.85
C PHE A 6 -3.84 2.14 3.25
N THR A 7 -3.46 2.95 4.23
CA THR A 7 -3.18 2.44 5.57
C THR A 7 -3.72 3.36 6.67
N GLY A 8 -3.92 2.77 7.85
CA GLY A 8 -4.20 3.50 9.10
C GLY A 8 -3.08 3.20 10.08
N SER A 9 -1.96 3.89 9.94
CA SER A 9 -0.69 3.52 10.55
C SER A 9 -0.69 3.42 12.09
N ASP A 10 -1.55 4.18 12.76
CA ASP A 10 -1.56 4.21 14.23
C ASP A 10 -2.76 3.51 14.87
N TRP A 11 -3.72 3.03 14.08
CA TRP A 11 -4.92 2.38 14.63
C TRP A 11 -5.26 1.03 14.01
N CYS A 12 -4.77 0.73 12.83
CA CYS A 12 -5.12 -0.50 12.09
C CYS A 12 -4.10 -1.59 12.37
N ILE A 13 -4.50 -2.63 13.10
CA ILE A 13 -3.57 -3.70 13.50
C ILE A 13 -2.99 -4.45 12.30
N TRP A 14 -3.82 -4.73 11.28
CA TRP A 14 -3.35 -5.44 10.07
C TRP A 14 -2.42 -4.57 9.24
N CYS A 15 -2.62 -3.25 9.24
CA CYS A 15 -1.70 -2.31 8.60
C CYS A 15 -0.34 -2.32 9.28
N LYS A 16 -0.33 -2.34 10.61
CA LYS A 16 0.91 -2.40 11.40
C LYS A 16 1.65 -3.70 11.14
N ARG A 17 0.92 -4.82 11.06
CA ARG A 17 1.52 -6.12 10.76
C ARG A 17 2.10 -6.16 9.36
N LEU A 18 1.39 -5.66 8.37
CA LEU A 18 1.87 -5.61 6.99
C LEU A 18 3.13 -4.75 6.90
N ASP A 19 3.16 -3.61 7.56
CA ASP A 19 4.33 -2.76 7.58
C ASP A 19 5.53 -3.48 8.19
N LYS A 20 5.35 -4.10 9.36
CA LYS A 20 6.42 -4.80 10.07
C LYS A 20 6.92 -6.03 9.30
N GLU A 21 6.00 -6.82 8.77
CA GLU A 21 6.32 -8.10 8.15
C GLU A 21 6.81 -7.97 6.71
N VAL A 22 6.45 -6.90 6.03
CA VAL A 22 6.73 -6.71 4.60
C VAL A 22 7.41 -5.38 4.33
N PHE A 23 6.70 -4.27 4.50
CA PHE A 23 7.15 -2.97 3.97
C PHE A 23 8.38 -2.38 4.67
N SER A 24 8.66 -2.78 5.90
CA SER A 24 9.86 -2.33 6.63
C SER A 24 11.02 -3.30 6.50
N THR A 25 10.89 -4.37 5.72
CA THR A 25 11.95 -5.36 5.56
C THR A 25 12.93 -4.95 4.46
N LYS A 26 14.17 -5.42 4.61
CA LYS A 26 15.22 -5.22 3.59
C LYS A 26 14.85 -5.86 2.26
N GLU A 27 14.31 -7.07 2.31
CA GLU A 27 13.93 -7.84 1.13
C GLU A 27 12.91 -7.09 0.28
N PHE A 28 11.85 -6.59 0.93
CA PHE A 28 10.84 -5.84 0.21
C PHE A 28 11.39 -4.54 -0.34
N ASN A 29 12.15 -3.80 0.44
CA ASN A 29 12.70 -2.51 0.01
C ASN A 29 13.67 -2.64 -1.15
N SER A 30 14.48 -3.70 -1.17
CA SER A 30 15.37 -3.99 -2.29
C SER A 30 14.59 -4.28 -3.57
N TYR A 31 13.55 -5.09 -3.47
CA TYR A 31 12.68 -5.40 -4.61
C TYR A 31 11.95 -4.13 -5.11
N ALA A 32 11.36 -3.37 -4.20
CA ALA A 32 10.58 -2.19 -4.53
C ALA A 32 11.44 -1.11 -5.20
N LYS A 33 12.64 -0.89 -4.71
CA LYS A 33 13.57 0.10 -5.27
C LYS A 33 13.83 -0.13 -6.76
N LYS A 34 13.87 -1.39 -7.18
CA LYS A 34 14.16 -1.77 -8.57
C LYS A 34 12.92 -1.90 -9.44
N ASN A 35 11.76 -2.15 -8.84
CA ASN A 35 10.58 -2.59 -9.60
C ASN A 35 9.33 -1.76 -9.39
N LEU A 36 9.27 -0.95 -8.34
CA LEU A 36 8.05 -0.25 -7.95
C LEU A 36 8.31 1.22 -7.62
N VAL A 37 7.28 2.03 -7.77
CA VAL A 37 7.21 3.34 -7.11
C VAL A 37 6.23 3.17 -5.96
N LEU A 38 6.64 3.57 -4.77
CA LEU A 38 5.82 3.40 -3.56
C LEU A 38 5.13 4.70 -3.18
N LEU A 39 3.83 4.61 -2.94
CA LEU A 39 3.03 5.75 -2.46
C LEU A 39 2.25 5.30 -1.24
N LYS A 40 2.39 6.00 -0.14
CA LYS A 40 1.68 5.69 1.10
C LYS A 40 0.58 6.73 1.34
N ILE A 41 -0.65 6.25 1.46
CA ILE A 41 -1.81 7.08 1.79
C ILE A 41 -2.25 6.70 3.20
N ASP A 42 -1.84 7.51 4.16
CA ASP A 42 -2.09 7.24 5.58
C ASP A 42 -3.28 8.03 6.11
N THR A 43 -4.12 7.36 6.90
CA THR A 43 -5.26 7.98 7.57
C THR A 43 -5.12 7.79 9.08
N PRO A 44 -4.15 8.47 9.73
CA PRO A 44 -3.93 8.29 11.16
C PRO A 44 -5.04 8.95 11.96
N LYS A 45 -5.24 8.48 13.19
CA LYS A 45 -6.20 9.07 14.13
C LYS A 45 -5.53 9.94 15.18
N ASN A 46 -4.30 9.60 15.55
CA ASN A 46 -3.57 10.25 16.64
C ASN A 46 -2.34 11.04 16.18
N ILE A 47 -2.07 11.04 14.89
CA ILE A 47 -0.97 11.81 14.29
C ILE A 47 -1.58 12.95 13.50
N LYS A 48 -1.10 14.17 13.74
CA LYS A 48 -1.59 15.34 13.02
C LYS A 48 -1.16 15.32 11.57
N GLN A 49 -2.12 15.62 10.69
CA GLN A 49 -1.86 15.87 9.27
C GLN A 49 -2.41 17.23 8.91
N SER A 50 -1.83 17.90 7.91
CA SER A 50 -2.38 19.14 7.39
C SER A 50 -3.75 18.90 6.75
N ASP A 51 -4.59 19.91 6.70
CA ASP A 51 -5.91 19.80 6.06
C ASP A 51 -5.77 19.50 4.57
N GLU A 52 -4.75 20.05 3.93
CA GLU A 52 -4.45 19.79 2.52
C GLU A 52 -4.15 18.32 2.28
N LEU A 53 -3.31 17.73 3.14
CA LEU A 53 -2.96 16.31 3.02
C LEU A 53 -4.18 15.42 3.28
N LYS A 54 -4.98 15.74 4.28
CA LYS A 54 -6.23 15.00 4.56
C LYS A 54 -7.16 15.01 3.37
N LYS A 55 -7.34 16.16 2.73
CA LYS A 55 -8.18 16.30 1.53
C LYS A 55 -7.65 15.48 0.36
N ALA A 56 -6.33 15.56 0.12
CA ALA A 56 -5.71 14.81 -0.97
C ALA A 56 -5.86 13.30 -0.75
N ASN A 57 -5.64 12.83 0.48
CA ASN A 57 -5.78 11.42 0.81
C ASN A 57 -7.23 10.94 0.67
N ARG A 58 -8.18 11.76 1.15
CA ARG A 58 -9.61 11.44 1.03
C ARG A 58 -10.04 11.33 -0.44
N ALA A 59 -9.55 12.23 -1.27
CA ALA A 59 -9.85 12.21 -2.71
C ALA A 59 -9.40 10.89 -3.35
N LEU A 60 -8.20 10.41 -3.00
CA LEU A 60 -7.70 9.14 -3.51
C LEU A 60 -8.48 7.94 -2.97
N ILE A 61 -8.85 7.97 -1.69
CA ILE A 61 -9.68 6.92 -1.10
C ILE A 61 -11.02 6.80 -1.84
N GLU A 62 -11.64 7.93 -2.15
CA GLU A 62 -12.89 7.97 -2.91
C GLU A 62 -12.69 7.52 -4.35
N GLN A 63 -11.62 7.99 -4.99
CA GLN A 63 -11.30 7.63 -6.39
C GLN A 63 -11.15 6.13 -6.56
N PHE A 64 -10.43 5.48 -5.64
CA PHE A 64 -10.21 4.03 -5.70
C PHE A 64 -11.27 3.22 -4.96
N LYS A 65 -12.26 3.88 -4.37
CA LYS A 65 -13.35 3.23 -3.65
C LYS A 65 -12.85 2.28 -2.56
N ILE A 66 -11.93 2.78 -1.74
CA ILE A 66 -11.33 2.00 -0.68
C ILE A 66 -12.34 1.80 0.45
N GLN A 67 -12.61 0.54 0.80
CA GLN A 67 -13.61 0.19 1.81
C GLN A 67 -13.00 -0.35 3.10
N GLY A 68 -11.72 -0.63 3.12
CA GLY A 68 -11.05 -1.14 4.32
C GLY A 68 -9.55 -0.98 4.25
N PHE A 69 -8.88 -1.30 5.34
CA PHE A 69 -7.43 -1.15 5.48
C PHE A 69 -6.81 -2.42 6.04
N PRO A 70 -5.60 -2.81 5.62
CA PRO A 70 -4.88 -2.16 4.54
C PRO A 70 -5.47 -2.55 3.17
N THR A 71 -5.42 -1.65 2.23
CA THR A 71 -5.70 -1.95 0.83
C THR A 71 -4.49 -1.54 0.00
N ILE A 72 -3.99 -2.47 -0.79
CA ILE A 72 -2.83 -2.26 -1.65
C ILE A 72 -3.32 -2.25 -3.08
N VAL A 73 -3.11 -1.15 -3.78
CA VAL A 73 -3.53 -1.00 -5.17
C VAL A 73 -2.28 -0.90 -6.05
N LEU A 74 -2.23 -1.69 -7.09
CA LEU A 74 -1.16 -1.65 -8.09
C LEU A 74 -1.69 -0.93 -9.33
N VAL A 75 -0.96 0.10 -9.75
CA VAL A 75 -1.36 0.96 -10.86
C VAL A 75 -0.20 1.03 -11.85
N ASN A 76 -0.51 0.94 -13.15
CA ASN A 76 0.51 1.11 -14.17
C ASN A 76 0.74 2.59 -14.48
N PHE A 77 1.68 2.89 -15.37
CA PHE A 77 2.02 4.28 -15.70
C PHE A 77 0.93 5.00 -16.49
N ASP A 78 -0.03 4.26 -17.02
CA ASP A 78 -1.22 4.82 -17.70
C ASP A 78 -2.33 5.17 -16.70
N LYS A 79 -2.05 5.08 -15.40
CA LYS A 79 -2.99 5.34 -14.31
C LYS A 79 -4.13 4.33 -14.23
N LYS A 80 -3.96 3.16 -14.83
CA LYS A 80 -4.93 2.07 -14.75
C LYS A 80 -4.59 1.12 -13.64
N GLU A 81 -5.60 0.71 -12.89
CA GLU A 81 -5.43 -0.28 -11.83
C GLU A 81 -5.12 -1.64 -12.45
N ILE A 82 -3.98 -2.21 -12.05
CA ILE A 82 -3.57 -3.56 -12.48
C ILE A 82 -4.25 -4.60 -11.62
N ALA A 83 -4.20 -4.40 -10.30
CA ALA A 83 -4.72 -5.34 -9.32
C ALA A 83 -4.84 -4.66 -7.97
N ARG A 84 -5.55 -5.31 -7.04
CA ARG A 84 -5.56 -4.84 -5.66
C ARG A 84 -5.51 -6.04 -4.74
N THR A 85 -4.92 -5.83 -3.58
CA THR A 85 -4.75 -6.87 -2.57
C THR A 85 -4.74 -6.21 -1.19
N GLY A 86 -4.41 -6.97 -0.16
CA GLY A 86 -4.36 -6.49 1.21
C GLY A 86 -3.28 -7.23 1.97
N TYR A 87 -3.54 -7.50 3.25
CA TYR A 87 -2.61 -8.26 4.06
C TYR A 87 -2.58 -9.72 3.59
N GLN A 88 -1.37 -10.25 3.43
CA GLN A 88 -1.14 -11.66 3.14
C GLN A 88 -0.11 -12.18 4.12
N GLU A 89 -0.41 -13.30 4.73
CA GLU A 89 0.47 -13.95 5.68
C GLU A 89 1.68 -14.59 4.98
N GLY A 90 2.82 -14.66 5.67
CA GLY A 90 3.99 -15.38 5.18
C GLY A 90 5.25 -14.55 5.01
N GLY A 91 5.19 -13.25 5.30
CA GLY A 91 6.36 -12.37 5.30
C GLY A 91 6.71 -11.79 3.94
N SER A 92 7.86 -11.13 3.88
CA SER A 92 8.26 -10.31 2.74
C SER A 92 8.49 -11.11 1.45
N VAL A 93 9.16 -12.24 1.54
CA VAL A 93 9.47 -13.04 0.33
C VAL A 93 8.19 -13.54 -0.33
N LYS A 94 7.28 -14.09 0.44
CA LYS A 94 5.97 -14.54 -0.08
C LYS A 94 5.17 -13.39 -0.64
N TYR A 95 5.21 -12.23 0.01
CA TYR A 95 4.49 -11.05 -0.46
C TYR A 95 5.04 -10.56 -1.80
N ILE A 96 6.35 -10.56 -1.96
CA ILE A 96 7.00 -10.20 -3.23
C ILE A 96 6.52 -11.15 -4.35
N GLU A 97 6.49 -12.45 -4.09
CA GLU A 97 6.00 -13.43 -5.06
C GLU A 97 4.53 -13.18 -5.41
N HIS A 98 3.72 -12.87 -4.41
CA HIS A 98 2.32 -12.52 -4.60
C HIS A 98 2.17 -11.31 -5.53
N LEU A 99 2.93 -10.24 -5.28
CA LEU A 99 2.92 -9.04 -6.12
C LEU A 99 3.38 -9.32 -7.54
N LYS A 100 4.44 -10.12 -7.71
CA LYS A 100 4.93 -10.51 -9.04
C LYS A 100 3.85 -11.21 -9.84
N GLY A 101 3.10 -12.09 -9.20
CA GLY A 101 1.98 -12.78 -9.84
C GLY A 101 0.88 -11.85 -10.28
N LEU A 102 0.57 -10.83 -9.48
CA LEU A 102 -0.44 -9.83 -9.81
C LEU A 102 -0.01 -8.93 -10.97
N ILE A 103 1.26 -8.53 -10.99
CA ILE A 103 1.79 -7.63 -12.01
C ILE A 103 1.89 -8.29 -13.38
N LYS A 104 2.14 -9.59 -13.42
CA LYS A 104 2.27 -10.35 -14.67
C LYS A 104 0.97 -10.59 -15.45
N LYS A 105 -0.15 -10.34 -14.84
CA LYS A 105 -1.45 -10.56 -15.50
C LYS A 105 -1.76 -9.56 -16.61
#